data_ea24f11fefbcc0d01b453d765e8a647d
#
_entry.id   ea24f11fefbcc0d01b453d765e8a647d
#
_cell.length_a   1.000
_cell.length_b   1.000
_cell.length_c   1.000
_cell.angle_alpha   90.00
_cell.angle_beta   90.00
_cell.angle_gamma   90.00
#
_symmetry.space_group_name_H-M   'P 1'
#
loop_
_entity.id
_entity.type
_entity.pdbx_description
1 polymer ?
#
loop_
_entity_poly.entity_id
_entity_poly.type
_entity_poly.pdbx_seq_one_letter_code
_entity_poly.pdbx_strand_id
1 'polypeptide(L)'
;MGVKRMQRAKLAAAYLLLALAAALGWLYSCLPDRVYLEPGQALYLPRFAWVEPQRGHGSQNVASTRAVGSYQTTLTLGGWLPIKTIRAVVTERPRVTVCGTPFGVKMFSEGALIVGFSEIGQAGGGTSNPAKEAGLRLGDRVICIGQTRTESNEAVKEALDAAEGQSVEVVYIRSGEQKLTTLTPVWDGAAGQWRAGMWVRDSSAGVGTLTFADEELGVFAGLGHPISDSDTGESVALRSGEIVPCEITGCSAGTAGSPGELKGHFLSAHAIGTIRINGENGVYGTTRTHFSGQLREIAFAQEVVTGPAEIWATIEGEAPRAYRIQIERVSDADPRRNLVIRVTDPSLLSATGGIVQGMSGSPILQNGRLVGAVTHVLVNDPTRGYGIFAQTMLEQAKNAVQNG
;
A
#
# COMPACT_ATOMS: atom_id res chain seq x y z
N MET A 1 -4.66 -3.25 64.15
CA MET A 1 -4.22 -4.08 63.02
C MET A 1 -5.25 -4.23 61.92
N GLY A 2 -6.56 -4.14 62.17
CA GLY A 2 -7.64 -4.30 61.15
C GLY A 2 -7.73 -3.23 60.08
N VAL A 3 -7.55 -1.95 60.39
CA VAL A 3 -7.72 -0.83 59.46
C VAL A 3 -6.69 -0.85 58.31
N LYS A 4 -5.42 -1.14 58.60
CA LYS A 4 -4.37 -1.25 57.57
C LYS A 4 -4.59 -2.45 56.64
N ARG A 5 -5.16 -3.55 57.12
CA ARG A 5 -5.52 -4.72 56.30
C ARG A 5 -6.70 -4.38 55.34
N MET A 6 -7.70 -3.70 55.85
CA MET A 6 -8.87 -3.26 55.07
C MET A 6 -8.51 -2.22 53.98
N GLN A 7 -7.61 -1.27 54.28
CA GLN A 7 -7.08 -0.34 53.28
C GLN A 7 -6.27 -1.06 52.18
N ARG A 8 -5.42 -2.01 52.53
CA ARG A 8 -4.69 -2.84 51.55
C ARG A 8 -5.62 -3.69 50.68
N ALA A 9 -6.69 -4.26 51.26
CA ALA A 9 -7.69 -4.99 50.50
C ALA A 9 -8.47 -4.09 49.51
N LYS A 10 -8.85 -2.86 49.93
CA LYS A 10 -9.50 -1.87 49.06
C LYS A 10 -8.57 -1.40 47.91
N LEU A 11 -7.30 -1.18 48.20
CA LEU A 11 -6.30 -0.86 47.18
C LEU A 11 -6.11 -2.01 46.20
N ALA A 12 -5.97 -3.23 46.66
CA ALA A 12 -5.85 -4.41 45.81
C ALA A 12 -7.08 -4.61 44.92
N ALA A 13 -8.29 -4.41 45.46
CA ALA A 13 -9.53 -4.45 44.66
C ALA A 13 -9.60 -3.33 43.62
N ALA A 14 -9.15 -2.12 43.95
CA ALA A 14 -9.08 -1.01 42.99
C ALA A 14 -8.10 -1.27 41.82
N TYR A 15 -6.92 -1.83 42.12
CA TYR A 15 -5.96 -2.25 41.09
C TYR A 15 -6.51 -3.37 40.21
N LEU A 16 -7.22 -4.33 40.80
CA LEU A 16 -7.83 -5.41 40.03
C LEU A 16 -8.92 -4.89 39.08
N LEU A 17 -9.77 -3.97 39.56
CA LEU A 17 -10.78 -3.32 38.70
C LEU A 17 -10.16 -2.49 37.57
N LEU A 18 -9.08 -1.75 37.87
CA LEU A 18 -8.36 -0.98 36.86
C LEU A 18 -7.72 -1.91 35.81
N ALA A 19 -7.11 -3.00 36.23
CA ALA A 19 -6.53 -3.99 35.32
C ALA A 19 -7.60 -4.66 34.44
N LEU A 20 -8.77 -5.00 35.05
CA LEU A 20 -9.91 -5.55 34.31
C LEU A 20 -10.46 -4.53 33.28
N ALA A 21 -10.63 -3.26 33.66
CA ALA A 21 -11.07 -2.21 32.76
C ALA A 21 -10.07 -2.00 31.60
N ALA A 22 -8.77 -2.02 31.90
CA ALA A 22 -7.72 -1.92 30.87
C ALA A 22 -7.76 -3.12 29.92
N ALA A 23 -7.95 -4.35 30.45
CA ALA A 23 -8.06 -5.56 29.62
C ALA A 23 -9.30 -5.54 28.73
N LEU A 24 -10.45 -5.10 29.24
CA LEU A 24 -11.67 -4.94 28.44
C LEU A 24 -11.53 -3.84 27.38
N GLY A 25 -10.90 -2.72 27.72
CA GLY A 25 -10.60 -1.64 26.78
C GLY A 25 -9.65 -2.09 25.67
N TRP A 26 -8.61 -2.84 26.01
CA TRP A 26 -7.72 -3.45 25.03
C TRP A 26 -8.46 -4.45 24.13
N LEU A 27 -9.28 -5.34 24.72
CA LEU A 27 -10.10 -6.28 23.96
C LEU A 27 -11.05 -5.56 23.01
N TYR A 28 -11.74 -4.51 23.49
CA TYR A 28 -12.62 -3.68 22.66
C TYR A 28 -11.89 -3.10 21.44
N SER A 29 -10.66 -2.62 21.61
CA SER A 29 -9.86 -2.05 20.53
C SER A 29 -9.33 -3.11 19.54
N CYS A 30 -9.15 -4.36 19.98
CA CYS A 30 -8.71 -5.47 19.13
C CYS A 30 -9.83 -6.11 18.31
N LEU A 31 -11.10 -5.94 18.73
CA LEU A 31 -12.24 -6.52 18.02
C LEU A 31 -12.58 -5.69 16.77
N PRO A 32 -12.88 -6.34 15.63
CA PRO A 32 -13.24 -5.64 14.39
C PRO A 32 -14.55 -4.87 14.55
N ASP A 33 -14.71 -3.76 13.80
CA ASP A 33 -15.97 -3.02 13.70
C ASP A 33 -16.95 -3.66 12.71
N ARG A 34 -16.41 -4.42 11.76
CA ARG A 34 -17.16 -5.10 10.71
C ARG A 34 -16.63 -6.51 10.52
N VAL A 35 -17.55 -7.43 10.28
CA VAL A 35 -17.26 -8.83 9.93
C VAL A 35 -18.05 -9.22 8.69
N TYR A 36 -17.56 -10.19 7.93
CA TYR A 36 -18.18 -10.68 6.73
C TYR A 36 -18.52 -12.16 6.89
N LEU A 37 -19.67 -12.56 6.37
CA LEU A 37 -20.19 -13.91 6.50
C LEU A 37 -20.77 -14.36 5.16
N GLU A 38 -20.69 -15.64 4.87
CA GLU A 38 -21.44 -16.22 3.77
C GLU A 38 -22.89 -16.46 4.18
N PRO A 39 -23.84 -16.49 3.22
CA PRO A 39 -25.23 -16.80 3.52
C PRO A 39 -25.35 -18.13 4.28
N GLY A 40 -25.96 -18.08 5.47
CA GLY A 40 -26.13 -19.24 6.34
C GLY A 40 -24.93 -19.58 7.24
N GLN A 41 -23.83 -18.84 7.14
CA GLN A 41 -22.66 -19.02 8.02
C GLN A 41 -22.90 -18.41 9.41
N ALA A 42 -22.52 -19.12 10.45
CA ALA A 42 -22.54 -18.59 11.81
C ALA A 42 -21.34 -17.66 12.04
N LEU A 43 -21.56 -16.59 12.80
CA LEU A 43 -20.46 -15.69 13.18
C LEU A 43 -19.50 -16.42 14.13
N TYR A 44 -18.26 -16.55 13.67
CA TYR A 44 -17.15 -17.10 14.43
C TYR A 44 -15.90 -16.25 14.21
N LEU A 45 -15.19 -15.92 15.29
CA LEU A 45 -13.96 -15.15 15.27
C LEU A 45 -12.79 -16.03 15.72
N PRO A 46 -12.04 -16.66 14.80
CA PRO A 46 -10.97 -17.61 15.16
C PRO A 46 -9.91 -17.02 16.10
N ARG A 47 -9.59 -15.73 15.95
CA ARG A 47 -8.63 -15.01 16.80
C ARG A 47 -9.16 -14.72 18.21
N PHE A 48 -10.48 -14.78 18.40
CA PHE A 48 -11.19 -14.46 19.63
C PHE A 48 -12.28 -15.51 19.91
N ALA A 49 -11.89 -16.80 19.90
CA ALA A 49 -12.81 -17.94 20.03
C ALA A 49 -13.70 -17.93 21.31
N TRP A 50 -13.32 -17.12 22.29
CA TRP A 50 -14.05 -16.89 23.57
C TRP A 50 -15.00 -15.68 23.50
N VAL A 51 -15.07 -14.99 22.36
CA VAL A 51 -16.03 -13.92 22.09
C VAL A 51 -17.13 -14.46 21.19
N GLU A 52 -18.37 -14.35 21.62
CA GLU A 52 -19.55 -14.89 20.92
C GLU A 52 -20.56 -13.77 20.63
N PRO A 53 -21.37 -13.88 19.56
CA PRO A 53 -22.49 -12.97 19.36
C PRO A 53 -23.51 -13.16 20.47
N GLN A 54 -24.12 -12.06 20.94
CA GLN A 54 -25.14 -12.08 21.99
C GLN A 54 -26.33 -12.94 21.57
N ARG A 55 -26.70 -13.91 22.41
CA ARG A 55 -27.92 -14.69 22.25
C ARG A 55 -29.10 -13.86 22.73
N GLY A 56 -29.89 -13.26 21.81
CA GLY A 56 -31.02 -12.40 22.16
C GLY A 56 -32.38 -13.11 22.05
N HIS A 57 -33.27 -12.86 23.00
CA HIS A 57 -34.71 -13.06 22.83
C HIS A 57 -35.20 -11.96 21.90
N GLY A 58 -35.49 -12.29 20.62
CA GLY A 58 -36.01 -11.35 19.62
C GLY A 58 -35.01 -10.88 18.54
N SER A 59 -33.69 -11.16 18.67
CA SER A 59 -32.76 -11.05 17.55
C SER A 59 -33.02 -12.25 16.64
N GLN A 60 -33.32 -11.99 15.36
CA GLN A 60 -33.39 -13.05 14.36
C GLN A 60 -32.13 -13.90 14.50
N ASN A 61 -32.33 -15.19 14.72
CA ASN A 61 -31.24 -16.16 14.88
C ASN A 61 -30.20 -15.92 13.77
N VAL A 62 -29.00 -15.53 14.15
CA VAL A 62 -27.85 -15.24 13.25
C VAL A 62 -27.55 -16.40 12.30
N ALA A 63 -28.00 -17.59 12.63
CA ALA A 63 -27.94 -18.80 11.79
C ALA A 63 -28.91 -18.82 10.60
N SER A 64 -29.80 -17.83 10.44
CA SER A 64 -30.88 -17.87 9.43
C SER A 64 -30.89 -16.73 8.41
N THR A 65 -29.92 -15.80 8.42
CA THR A 65 -29.82 -14.81 7.34
C THR A 65 -29.29 -15.48 6.07
N ARG A 66 -30.19 -16.12 5.33
CA ARG A 66 -29.90 -16.69 4.00
C ARG A 66 -29.81 -15.62 2.90
N ALA A 67 -30.14 -14.37 3.21
CA ALA A 67 -30.15 -13.27 2.26
C ALA A 67 -28.89 -12.39 2.43
N VAL A 68 -28.36 -11.92 1.31
CA VAL A 68 -27.31 -10.89 1.26
C VAL A 68 -27.82 -9.62 1.95
N GLY A 69 -27.01 -9.02 2.82
CA GLY A 69 -27.42 -7.83 3.56
C GLY A 69 -26.48 -7.53 4.73
N SER A 70 -26.91 -6.66 5.63
CA SER A 70 -26.10 -6.36 6.83
C SER A 70 -27.00 -6.18 8.06
N TYR A 71 -26.49 -6.58 9.21
CA TYR A 71 -27.15 -6.40 10.49
C TYR A 71 -26.13 -6.02 11.58
N GLN A 72 -26.63 -5.47 12.68
CA GLN A 72 -25.81 -5.21 13.86
C GLN A 72 -25.92 -6.36 14.84
N THR A 73 -24.83 -6.72 15.47
CA THR A 73 -24.80 -7.72 16.54
C THR A 73 -23.82 -7.26 17.61
N THR A 74 -24.13 -7.61 18.88
CA THR A 74 -23.24 -7.32 20.00
C THR A 74 -22.39 -8.55 20.30
N LEU A 75 -21.10 -8.34 20.35
CA LEU A 75 -20.14 -9.35 20.80
C LEU A 75 -20.09 -9.37 22.32
N THR A 76 -20.08 -10.58 22.89
CA THR A 76 -20.09 -10.82 24.33
C THR A 76 -18.92 -11.70 24.74
N LEU A 77 -18.38 -11.48 25.93
CA LEU A 77 -17.43 -12.36 26.58
C LEU A 77 -18.19 -13.43 27.37
N GLY A 78 -17.92 -14.70 27.06
CA GLY A 78 -18.58 -15.83 27.70
C GLY A 78 -20.10 -15.89 27.54
N GLY A 79 -20.63 -15.24 26.49
CA GLY A 79 -22.07 -15.26 26.19
C GLY A 79 -22.96 -14.30 26.99
N TRP A 80 -22.42 -13.54 27.99
CA TRP A 80 -23.22 -12.69 28.88
C TRP A 80 -22.69 -11.24 29.03
N LEU A 81 -21.38 -10.99 29.00
CA LEU A 81 -20.84 -9.66 29.19
C LEU A 81 -20.71 -8.96 27.82
N PRO A 82 -21.51 -7.93 27.51
CA PRO A 82 -21.43 -7.22 26.23
C PRO A 82 -20.12 -6.41 26.18
N ILE A 83 -19.40 -6.51 25.03
CA ILE A 83 -18.13 -5.81 24.82
C ILE A 83 -18.27 -4.78 23.72
N LYS A 84 -18.71 -5.20 22.51
CA LYS A 84 -18.71 -4.34 21.34
C LYS A 84 -19.88 -4.67 20.41
N THR A 85 -20.58 -3.65 19.92
CA THR A 85 -21.55 -3.82 18.83
C THR A 85 -20.81 -3.64 17.50
N ILE A 86 -20.97 -4.62 16.62
CA ILE A 86 -20.31 -4.67 15.32
C ILE A 86 -21.35 -4.81 14.20
N ARG A 87 -20.92 -4.50 12.98
CA ARG A 87 -21.71 -4.72 11.77
C ARG A 87 -21.32 -6.04 11.13
N ALA A 88 -22.25 -6.96 11.00
CA ALA A 88 -22.11 -8.18 10.24
C ALA A 88 -22.66 -7.96 8.82
N VAL A 89 -21.86 -8.26 7.80
CA VAL A 89 -22.23 -8.16 6.38
C VAL A 89 -22.29 -9.56 5.81
N VAL A 90 -23.48 -9.95 5.35
CA VAL A 90 -23.71 -11.23 4.67
C VAL A 90 -23.54 -11.01 3.17
N THR A 91 -22.57 -11.68 2.58
CA THR A 91 -22.23 -11.54 1.16
C THR A 91 -21.70 -12.86 0.61
N GLU A 92 -21.84 -13.07 -0.67
CA GLU A 92 -21.12 -14.13 -1.35
C GLU A 92 -19.60 -13.91 -1.24
N ARG A 93 -18.87 -15.02 -1.16
CA ARG A 93 -17.40 -14.93 -1.03
C ARG A 93 -16.78 -14.52 -2.37
N PRO A 94 -16.03 -13.43 -2.40
CA PRO A 94 -15.36 -12.99 -3.63
C PRO A 94 -14.34 -14.03 -4.10
N ARG A 95 -14.22 -14.17 -5.42
CA ARG A 95 -13.22 -15.02 -6.09
C ARG A 95 -12.46 -14.17 -7.07
N VAL A 96 -11.15 -14.36 -7.12
CA VAL A 96 -10.24 -13.60 -8.00
C VAL A 96 -9.19 -14.54 -8.60
N THR A 97 -8.63 -14.17 -9.74
CA THR A 97 -7.46 -14.82 -10.31
C THR A 97 -6.22 -14.35 -9.58
N VAL A 98 -5.67 -15.21 -8.71
CA VAL A 98 -4.42 -14.94 -7.98
C VAL A 98 -3.24 -15.10 -8.92
N CYS A 99 -2.36 -14.10 -8.98
CA CYS A 99 -1.29 -14.02 -9.97
C CYS A 99 0.09 -14.31 -9.36
N GLY A 100 0.73 -13.36 -8.70
CA GLY A 100 2.12 -13.48 -8.25
C GLY A 100 3.16 -13.20 -9.34
N THR A 101 2.72 -12.79 -10.53
CA THR A 101 3.56 -12.45 -11.69
C THR A 101 4.15 -11.05 -11.55
N PRO A 102 5.37 -10.81 -12.07
CA PRO A 102 5.94 -9.47 -12.10
C PRO A 102 5.21 -8.61 -13.13
N PHE A 103 5.13 -7.32 -12.86
CA PHE A 103 4.69 -6.32 -13.83
C PHE A 103 5.54 -5.07 -13.73
N GLY A 104 5.75 -4.45 -14.89
CA GLY A 104 6.36 -3.13 -14.98
C GLY A 104 5.31 -2.04 -14.74
N VAL A 105 5.69 -1.03 -14.00
CA VAL A 105 4.88 0.16 -13.76
C VAL A 105 5.48 1.33 -14.51
N LYS A 106 4.65 2.08 -15.24
CA LYS A 106 4.98 3.38 -15.80
C LYS A 106 3.97 4.38 -15.26
N MET A 107 4.43 5.34 -14.47
CA MET A 107 3.57 6.40 -13.93
C MET A 107 4.06 7.76 -14.36
N PHE A 108 3.13 8.62 -14.74
CA PHE A 108 3.36 10.02 -15.03
C PHE A 108 2.73 10.85 -13.93
N SER A 109 3.53 11.75 -13.33
CA SER A 109 3.10 12.59 -12.23
C SER A 109 2.26 13.79 -12.72
N GLU A 110 1.40 14.27 -11.85
CA GLU A 110 0.79 15.57 -12.01
C GLU A 110 1.82 16.67 -11.68
N GLY A 111 2.38 17.31 -12.71
CA GLY A 111 3.48 18.28 -12.58
C GLY A 111 4.87 17.63 -12.45
N ALA A 112 5.90 18.46 -12.56
CA ALA A 112 7.29 18.06 -12.52
C ALA A 112 7.83 18.09 -11.07
N LEU A 113 8.25 16.94 -10.53
CA LEU A 113 8.79 16.80 -9.18
C LEU A 113 10.24 17.26 -9.14
N ILE A 114 10.60 18.17 -8.23
CA ILE A 114 12.00 18.59 -8.01
C ILE A 114 12.72 17.51 -7.22
N VAL A 115 13.71 16.87 -7.87
CA VAL A 115 14.50 15.77 -7.31
C VAL A 115 15.96 16.18 -7.03
N GLY A 116 16.38 17.39 -7.43
CA GLY A 116 17.73 17.87 -7.20
C GLY A 116 17.90 19.32 -7.62
N PHE A 117 19.09 19.87 -7.31
CA PHE A 117 19.52 21.19 -7.71
C PHE A 117 20.96 21.16 -8.20
N SER A 118 21.28 22.04 -9.17
CA SER A 118 22.64 22.30 -9.65
C SER A 118 22.86 23.80 -9.83
N GLU A 119 24.08 24.24 -9.55
CA GLU A 119 24.49 25.61 -9.83
C GLU A 119 24.70 25.80 -11.35
N ILE A 120 24.33 26.97 -11.86
CA ILE A 120 24.49 27.37 -13.26
C ILE A 120 25.59 28.40 -13.35
N GLY A 121 26.62 28.13 -14.16
CA GLY A 121 27.70 29.08 -14.43
C GLY A 121 27.20 30.28 -15.23
N GLN A 122 27.57 31.50 -14.80
CA GLN A 122 27.20 32.74 -15.49
C GLN A 122 28.34 33.27 -16.38
N ALA A 123 28.01 33.88 -17.49
CA ALA A 123 28.98 34.44 -18.43
C ALA A 123 29.92 35.51 -17.82
N GLY A 124 29.51 36.16 -16.73
CA GLY A 124 30.29 37.15 -15.96
C GLY A 124 31.17 36.59 -14.83
N GLY A 125 31.21 35.25 -14.69
CA GLY A 125 31.82 34.57 -13.55
C GLY A 125 30.84 34.45 -12.36
N GLY A 126 31.03 33.39 -11.56
CA GLY A 126 30.10 33.03 -10.49
C GLY A 126 29.08 31.99 -10.90
N THR A 127 28.28 31.58 -9.93
CA THR A 127 27.17 30.60 -10.10
C THR A 127 25.89 31.15 -9.51
N SER A 128 24.74 30.65 -10.00
CA SER A 128 23.41 30.99 -9.52
C SER A 128 22.51 29.77 -9.53
N ASN A 129 21.54 29.73 -8.64
CA ASN A 129 20.49 28.75 -8.65
C ASN A 129 19.14 29.42 -8.49
N PRO A 130 18.51 29.85 -9.60
CA PRO A 130 17.23 30.58 -9.58
C PRO A 130 16.10 29.86 -8.85
N ALA A 131 16.03 28.52 -8.93
CA ALA A 131 14.99 27.76 -8.24
C ALA A 131 15.15 27.83 -6.71
N LYS A 132 16.39 27.69 -6.18
CA LYS A 132 16.66 27.86 -4.74
C LYS A 132 16.43 29.31 -4.29
N GLU A 133 16.85 30.29 -5.10
CA GLU A 133 16.64 31.71 -4.84
C GLU A 133 15.15 32.06 -4.79
N ALA A 134 14.32 31.42 -5.61
CA ALA A 134 12.87 31.50 -5.60
C ALA A 134 12.22 30.75 -4.40
N GLY A 135 13.01 30.05 -3.56
CA GLY A 135 12.52 29.32 -2.39
C GLY A 135 11.93 27.95 -2.69
N LEU A 136 12.15 27.39 -3.89
CA LEU A 136 11.78 26.02 -4.24
C LEU A 136 12.67 25.01 -3.49
N ARG A 137 12.15 23.82 -3.22
CA ARG A 137 12.79 22.78 -2.42
C ARG A 137 12.65 21.40 -3.08
N LEU A 138 13.48 20.46 -2.63
CA LEU A 138 13.29 19.04 -2.97
C LEU A 138 11.88 18.59 -2.54
N GLY A 139 11.23 17.81 -3.38
CA GLY A 139 9.86 17.34 -3.16
C GLY A 139 8.77 18.31 -3.59
N ASP A 140 9.09 19.56 -3.98
CA ASP A 140 8.09 20.45 -4.59
C ASP A 140 7.69 19.91 -5.95
N ARG A 141 6.38 19.90 -6.24
CA ARG A 141 5.85 19.61 -7.56
C ARG A 141 5.50 20.89 -8.27
N VAL A 142 6.24 21.21 -9.31
CA VAL A 142 5.97 22.36 -10.18
C VAL A 142 4.80 22.02 -11.09
N ILE A 143 3.71 22.77 -11.01
CA ILE A 143 2.47 22.54 -11.76
C ILE A 143 2.40 23.43 -13.00
N CYS A 144 2.91 24.67 -12.86
CA CYS A 144 2.88 25.64 -13.93
C CYS A 144 4.05 26.62 -13.82
N ILE A 145 4.62 27.00 -14.97
CA ILE A 145 5.59 28.09 -15.10
C ILE A 145 5.00 29.08 -16.11
N GLY A 146 4.66 30.29 -15.65
CA GLY A 146 3.90 31.23 -16.43
C GLY A 146 2.52 30.68 -16.80
N GLN A 147 2.26 30.53 -18.09
CA GLN A 147 1.02 29.94 -18.61
C GLN A 147 1.17 28.46 -19.02
N THR A 148 2.38 27.89 -18.91
CA THR A 148 2.68 26.54 -19.38
C THR A 148 2.53 25.55 -18.21
N ARG A 149 1.67 24.54 -18.39
CA ARG A 149 1.60 23.39 -17.48
C ARG A 149 2.85 22.53 -17.61
N THR A 150 3.47 22.18 -16.49
CA THR A 150 4.73 21.43 -16.43
C THR A 150 4.47 19.92 -16.30
N GLU A 151 3.77 19.34 -17.26
CA GLU A 151 3.39 17.92 -17.27
C GLU A 151 4.50 16.98 -17.78
N SER A 152 5.59 17.56 -18.28
CA SER A 152 6.78 16.84 -18.73
C SER A 152 8.04 17.68 -18.52
N ASN A 153 9.20 17.03 -18.57
CA ASN A 153 10.52 17.68 -18.49
C ASN A 153 10.70 18.67 -19.66
N GLU A 154 10.20 18.31 -20.85
CA GLU A 154 10.19 19.16 -22.03
C GLU A 154 9.36 20.42 -21.80
N ALA A 155 8.16 20.30 -21.21
CA ALA A 155 7.29 21.44 -20.93
C ALA A 155 7.93 22.42 -19.91
N VAL A 156 8.69 21.89 -18.92
CA VAL A 156 9.47 22.74 -18.01
C VAL A 156 10.54 23.52 -18.78
N LYS A 157 11.27 22.85 -19.67
CA LYS A 157 12.29 23.47 -20.50
C LYS A 157 11.69 24.56 -21.40
N GLU A 158 10.63 24.24 -22.14
CA GLU A 158 9.92 25.17 -23.01
C GLU A 158 9.43 26.42 -22.26
N ALA A 159 8.88 26.24 -21.06
CA ALA A 159 8.42 27.34 -20.23
C ALA A 159 9.55 28.26 -19.75
N LEU A 160 10.72 27.70 -19.41
CA LEU A 160 11.90 28.47 -19.02
C LEU A 160 12.53 29.18 -20.20
N ASP A 161 12.58 28.54 -21.39
CA ASP A 161 13.07 29.17 -22.63
C ASP A 161 12.15 30.31 -23.08
N ALA A 162 10.83 30.14 -23.00
CA ALA A 162 9.84 31.15 -23.33
C ALA A 162 9.88 32.38 -22.39
N ALA A 163 10.41 32.23 -21.17
CA ALA A 163 10.59 33.36 -20.26
C ALA A 163 11.74 34.29 -20.66
N GLU A 164 12.69 33.86 -21.52
CA GLU A 164 13.80 34.67 -22.06
C GLU A 164 14.55 35.47 -20.97
N GLY A 165 14.73 34.91 -19.79
CA GLY A 165 15.37 35.59 -18.63
C GLY A 165 14.46 36.58 -17.89
N GLN A 166 13.20 36.69 -18.26
CA GLN A 166 12.22 37.51 -17.52
C GLN A 166 11.74 36.72 -16.28
N SER A 167 11.35 37.47 -15.27
CA SER A 167 10.72 36.89 -14.07
C SER A 167 9.36 36.29 -14.43
N VAL A 168 9.13 35.04 -14.05
CA VAL A 168 7.91 34.29 -14.35
C VAL A 168 7.33 33.71 -13.06
N GLU A 169 6.01 33.69 -12.96
CA GLU A 169 5.29 33.07 -11.83
C GLU A 169 5.40 31.53 -11.93
N VAL A 170 5.64 30.88 -10.79
CA VAL A 170 5.70 29.44 -10.66
C VAL A 170 4.65 28.99 -9.64
N VAL A 171 3.72 28.16 -10.10
CA VAL A 171 2.75 27.46 -9.25
C VAL A 171 3.32 26.10 -8.90
N TYR A 172 3.38 25.79 -7.62
CA TYR A 172 3.89 24.50 -7.14
C TYR A 172 3.09 23.99 -5.96
N ILE A 173 3.17 22.67 -5.71
CA ILE A 173 2.56 22.00 -4.55
C ILE A 173 3.68 21.58 -3.60
N ARG A 174 3.54 21.94 -2.32
CA ARG A 174 4.41 21.49 -1.22
C ARG A 174 3.55 20.96 -0.09
N SER A 175 3.76 19.73 0.33
CA SER A 175 3.00 19.07 1.41
C SER A 175 1.49 19.11 1.18
N GLY A 176 1.03 18.95 -0.07
CA GLY A 176 -0.38 19.00 -0.45
C GLY A 176 -0.99 20.40 -0.62
N GLU A 177 -0.25 21.46 -0.31
CA GLU A 177 -0.72 22.86 -0.46
C GLU A 177 -0.18 23.50 -1.73
N GLN A 178 -1.04 24.14 -2.50
CA GLN A 178 -0.63 24.94 -3.64
C GLN A 178 -0.03 26.28 -3.19
N LYS A 179 1.11 26.62 -3.75
CA LYS A 179 1.90 27.82 -3.44
C LYS A 179 2.33 28.51 -4.73
N LEU A 180 2.69 29.78 -4.60
CA LEU A 180 3.17 30.64 -5.67
C LEU A 180 4.54 31.19 -5.31
N THR A 181 5.41 31.33 -6.33
CA THR A 181 6.66 32.07 -6.21
C THR A 181 7.00 32.69 -7.57
N THR A 182 8.00 33.58 -7.57
CA THR A 182 8.54 34.16 -8.80
C THR A 182 9.96 33.63 -9.02
N LEU A 183 10.25 33.20 -10.25
CA LEU A 183 11.53 32.67 -10.66
C LEU A 183 12.03 33.44 -11.88
N THR A 184 13.32 33.78 -11.89
CA THR A 184 13.98 34.43 -13.03
C THR A 184 15.01 33.44 -13.58
N PRO A 185 14.77 32.79 -14.73
CA PRO A 185 15.73 31.83 -15.28
C PRO A 185 17.00 32.54 -15.74
N VAL A 186 18.11 31.85 -15.72
CA VAL A 186 19.40 32.35 -16.19
C VAL A 186 19.87 31.59 -17.42
N TRP A 187 20.64 32.27 -18.31
CA TRP A 187 21.21 31.64 -19.48
C TRP A 187 22.39 30.75 -19.10
N ASP A 188 22.28 29.48 -19.40
CA ASP A 188 23.38 28.52 -19.29
C ASP A 188 24.15 28.46 -20.60
N GLY A 189 25.28 29.15 -20.66
CA GLY A 189 26.10 29.22 -21.85
C GLY A 189 26.69 27.87 -22.29
N ALA A 190 26.86 26.93 -21.39
CA ALA A 190 27.37 25.59 -21.69
C ALA A 190 26.27 24.73 -22.33
N ALA A 191 25.02 24.89 -21.88
CA ALA A 191 23.88 24.15 -22.41
C ALA A 191 23.13 24.85 -23.54
N GLY A 192 23.37 26.17 -23.76
CA GLY A 192 22.71 26.96 -24.76
C GLY A 192 21.20 27.11 -24.56
N GLN A 193 20.75 27.26 -23.32
CA GLN A 193 19.34 27.35 -22.96
C GLN A 193 19.11 28.08 -21.63
N TRP A 194 17.89 28.55 -21.38
CA TRP A 194 17.48 29.14 -20.11
C TRP A 194 17.23 28.04 -19.09
N ARG A 195 17.76 28.21 -17.88
CA ARG A 195 17.66 27.25 -16.80
C ARG A 195 17.30 27.87 -15.46
N ALA A 196 16.70 27.03 -14.60
CA ALA A 196 16.37 27.38 -13.21
C ALA A 196 17.30 26.71 -12.19
N GLY A 197 18.20 25.80 -12.58
CA GLY A 197 19.10 25.08 -11.70
C GLY A 197 18.40 23.99 -10.86
N MET A 198 17.27 23.49 -11.33
CA MET A 198 16.56 22.36 -10.71
C MET A 198 16.57 21.14 -11.65
N TRP A 199 16.65 19.96 -11.01
CA TRP A 199 16.45 18.68 -11.68
C TRP A 199 15.01 18.25 -11.42
N VAL A 200 14.29 17.92 -12.47
CA VAL A 200 12.88 17.55 -12.38
C VAL A 200 12.63 16.17 -12.94
N ARG A 201 11.60 15.51 -12.41
CA ARG A 201 11.13 14.19 -12.83
C ARG A 201 9.63 14.26 -13.05
N ASP A 202 9.17 13.81 -14.22
CA ASP A 202 7.77 13.79 -14.64
C ASP A 202 7.17 12.39 -14.66
N SER A 203 8.02 11.37 -14.52
CA SER A 203 7.62 9.96 -14.60
C SER A 203 8.43 9.09 -13.67
N SER A 204 7.83 7.99 -13.25
CA SER A 204 8.47 6.94 -12.47
C SER A 204 8.22 5.59 -13.12
N ALA A 205 9.24 4.75 -13.15
CA ALA A 205 9.14 3.38 -13.61
C ALA A 205 9.70 2.43 -12.54
N GLY A 206 9.11 1.25 -12.44
CA GLY A 206 9.52 0.27 -11.45
C GLY A 206 8.97 -1.11 -11.76
N VAL A 207 9.35 -2.07 -10.94
CA VAL A 207 8.85 -3.45 -11.00
C VAL A 207 8.13 -3.77 -9.71
N GLY A 208 7.01 -4.47 -9.84
CA GLY A 208 6.21 -4.95 -8.72
C GLY A 208 5.59 -6.30 -9.01
N THR A 209 4.83 -6.82 -8.06
CA THR A 209 4.12 -8.08 -8.20
C THR A 209 2.62 -7.84 -8.25
N LEU A 210 1.96 -8.43 -9.26
CA LEU A 210 0.51 -8.45 -9.41
C LEU A 210 -0.08 -9.43 -8.40
N THR A 211 -0.93 -8.94 -7.51
CA THR A 211 -1.54 -9.77 -6.47
C THR A 211 -2.67 -10.61 -7.04
N PHE A 212 -3.63 -9.95 -7.66
CA PHE A 212 -4.76 -10.59 -8.30
C PHE A 212 -5.38 -9.72 -9.40
N ALA A 213 -6.16 -10.37 -10.24
CA ALA A 213 -7.10 -9.73 -11.15
C ALA A 213 -8.52 -10.28 -10.91
N ASP A 214 -9.51 -9.40 -11.02
CA ASP A 214 -10.92 -9.75 -11.06
C ASP A 214 -11.42 -9.50 -12.48
N GLU A 215 -11.62 -10.57 -13.23
CA GLU A 215 -11.97 -10.50 -14.65
C GLU A 215 -13.41 -10.05 -14.86
N GLU A 216 -14.33 -10.36 -13.93
CA GLU A 216 -15.73 -9.94 -14.01
C GLU A 216 -15.84 -8.42 -13.84
N LEU A 217 -15.06 -7.85 -12.94
CA LEU A 217 -15.00 -6.40 -12.72
C LEU A 217 -14.01 -5.69 -13.67
N GLY A 218 -13.14 -6.42 -14.36
CA GLY A 218 -12.10 -5.86 -15.22
C GLY A 218 -11.06 -5.05 -14.46
N VAL A 219 -10.69 -5.49 -13.23
CA VAL A 219 -9.74 -4.78 -12.36
C VAL A 219 -8.54 -5.64 -12.00
N PHE A 220 -7.45 -4.95 -11.64
CA PHE A 220 -6.27 -5.57 -11.04
C PHE A 220 -5.86 -4.88 -9.73
N ALA A 221 -5.10 -5.60 -8.91
CA ALA A 221 -4.50 -5.12 -7.68
C ALA A 221 -3.04 -5.57 -7.57
N GLY A 222 -2.16 -4.68 -7.13
CA GLY A 222 -0.74 -4.99 -6.93
C GLY A 222 -0.07 -4.13 -5.86
N LEU A 223 1.16 -4.47 -5.52
CA LEU A 223 2.08 -3.81 -4.58
C LEU A 223 1.65 -3.82 -3.10
N GLY A 224 0.41 -3.50 -2.77
CA GLY A 224 -0.05 -3.35 -1.38
C GLY A 224 0.47 -2.10 -0.64
N HIS A 225 1.13 -1.20 -1.34
CA HIS A 225 1.59 0.12 -0.88
C HIS A 225 1.68 1.10 -2.06
N PRO A 226 1.75 2.43 -1.83
CA PRO A 226 1.89 3.39 -2.92
C PRO A 226 3.25 3.27 -3.61
N ILE A 227 3.29 3.69 -4.87
CA ILE A 227 4.53 3.98 -5.56
C ILE A 227 4.99 5.36 -5.09
N SER A 228 6.20 5.40 -4.56
CA SER A 228 6.86 6.62 -4.10
C SER A 228 8.09 6.91 -4.93
N ASP A 229 8.43 8.19 -5.04
CA ASP A 229 9.68 8.62 -5.65
C ASP A 229 10.87 8.21 -4.77
N SER A 230 11.91 7.65 -5.40
CA SER A 230 13.08 7.10 -4.70
C SER A 230 13.95 8.14 -4.02
N ASP A 231 13.95 9.38 -4.51
CA ASP A 231 14.83 10.43 -4.03
C ASP A 231 14.17 11.25 -2.92
N THR A 232 12.85 11.42 -2.99
CA THR A 232 12.09 12.22 -2.02
C THR A 232 11.32 11.37 -1.01
N GLY A 233 11.01 10.11 -1.34
CA GLY A 233 10.16 9.23 -0.53
C GLY A 233 8.67 9.60 -0.57
N GLU A 234 8.28 10.65 -1.30
CA GLU A 234 6.89 11.07 -1.41
C GLU A 234 6.12 10.18 -2.40
N SER A 235 4.84 9.94 -2.11
CA SER A 235 3.96 9.21 -3.02
C SER A 235 3.80 9.96 -4.34
N VAL A 236 3.96 9.25 -5.45
CA VAL A 236 3.79 9.84 -6.79
C VAL A 236 2.31 10.17 -7.00
N ALA A 237 2.01 11.46 -7.18
CA ALA A 237 0.66 11.89 -7.52
C ALA A 237 0.34 11.49 -8.96
N LEU A 238 -0.63 10.60 -9.10
CA LEU A 238 -0.99 9.98 -10.35
C LEU A 238 -1.73 10.95 -11.29
N ARG A 239 -1.13 11.30 -12.42
CA ARG A 239 -1.81 11.89 -13.58
C ARG A 239 -2.33 10.78 -14.50
N SER A 240 -1.45 9.87 -14.87
CA SER A 240 -1.74 8.67 -15.64
C SER A 240 -0.72 7.59 -15.31
N GLY A 241 -1.10 6.34 -15.50
CA GLY A 241 -0.20 5.22 -15.27
C GLY A 241 -0.64 3.98 -15.99
N GLU A 242 0.32 3.15 -16.31
CA GLU A 242 0.15 1.92 -17.07
C GLU A 242 0.92 0.80 -16.41
N ILE A 243 0.39 -0.41 -16.51
CA ILE A 243 1.15 -1.63 -16.24
C ILE A 243 1.51 -2.31 -17.55
N VAL A 244 2.73 -2.84 -17.61
CA VAL A 244 3.30 -3.50 -18.79
C VAL A 244 3.87 -4.87 -18.42
N PRO A 245 3.98 -5.82 -19.36
CA PRO A 245 4.65 -7.09 -19.12
C PRO A 245 6.10 -6.88 -18.70
N CYS A 246 6.54 -7.66 -17.71
CA CYS A 246 7.89 -7.58 -17.15
C CYS A 246 8.43 -9.00 -16.86
N GLU A 247 9.72 -9.17 -17.06
CA GLU A 247 10.47 -10.38 -16.70
C GLU A 247 11.52 -10.03 -15.64
N ILE A 248 11.69 -10.90 -14.65
CA ILE A 248 12.77 -10.79 -13.65
C ILE A 248 14.03 -11.43 -14.20
N THR A 249 15.08 -10.63 -14.34
CA THR A 249 16.38 -11.05 -14.88
C THR A 249 17.42 -11.38 -13.80
N GLY A 250 17.12 -11.03 -12.54
CA GLY A 250 18.00 -11.32 -11.42
C GLY A 250 17.54 -10.68 -10.12
N CYS A 251 18.30 -10.96 -9.07
CA CYS A 251 18.05 -10.45 -7.73
C CYS A 251 19.35 -9.99 -7.07
N SER A 252 19.31 -8.84 -6.42
CA SER A 252 20.31 -8.46 -5.41
C SER A 252 19.78 -8.90 -4.05
N ALA A 253 20.49 -9.82 -3.38
CA ALA A 253 20.04 -10.36 -2.10
C ALA A 253 20.01 -9.28 -1.01
N GLY A 254 18.97 -9.35 -0.16
CA GLY A 254 18.83 -8.49 1.01
C GLY A 254 19.69 -8.96 2.18
N THR A 255 20.22 -8.00 2.93
CA THR A 255 20.92 -8.20 4.21
C THR A 255 20.38 -7.23 5.25
N ALA A 256 20.64 -7.50 6.53
CA ALA A 256 20.23 -6.59 7.60
C ALA A 256 20.77 -5.18 7.35
N GLY A 257 19.87 -4.18 7.32
CA GLY A 257 20.19 -2.78 7.04
C GLY A 257 20.27 -2.42 5.55
N SER A 258 20.22 -3.40 4.64
CA SER A 258 20.25 -3.17 3.18
C SER A 258 19.23 -4.09 2.49
N PRO A 259 18.05 -3.59 2.18
CA PRO A 259 17.05 -4.39 1.46
C PRO A 259 17.58 -4.76 0.07
N GLY A 260 17.33 -6.01 -0.35
CA GLY A 260 17.63 -6.44 -1.70
C GLY A 260 16.58 -5.96 -2.71
N GLU A 261 16.80 -6.29 -3.99
CA GLU A 261 15.96 -5.83 -5.08
C GLU A 261 15.87 -6.89 -6.20
N LEU A 262 14.66 -7.08 -6.74
CA LEU A 262 14.46 -7.79 -8.00
C LEU A 262 14.80 -6.87 -9.17
N LYS A 263 15.62 -7.37 -10.09
CA LYS A 263 15.96 -6.67 -11.32
C LYS A 263 15.13 -7.24 -12.46
N GLY A 264 14.38 -6.40 -13.14
CA GLY A 264 13.56 -6.81 -14.26
C GLY A 264 13.65 -5.85 -15.43
N HIS A 265 13.20 -6.30 -16.58
CA HIS A 265 13.04 -5.45 -17.75
C HIS A 265 11.64 -5.60 -18.34
N PHE A 266 11.17 -4.55 -18.98
CA PHE A 266 9.87 -4.54 -19.64
C PHE A 266 9.95 -5.28 -20.96
N LEU A 267 9.10 -6.29 -21.13
CA LEU A 267 9.06 -7.11 -22.33
C LEU A 267 8.41 -6.40 -23.53
N SER A 268 7.53 -5.44 -23.24
CA SER A 268 6.79 -4.69 -24.22
C SER A 268 6.48 -3.27 -23.72
N ALA A 269 6.32 -2.33 -24.66
CA ALA A 269 5.78 -1.01 -24.38
C ALA A 269 4.25 -1.00 -24.29
N HIS A 270 3.57 -2.08 -24.74
CA HIS A 270 2.11 -2.14 -24.75
C HIS A 270 1.58 -2.34 -23.34
N ALA A 271 0.67 -1.44 -22.94
CA ALA A 271 0.00 -1.51 -21.66
C ALA A 271 -0.95 -2.72 -21.62
N ILE A 272 -0.88 -3.48 -20.51
CA ILE A 272 -1.81 -4.56 -20.19
C ILE A 272 -2.85 -4.13 -19.15
N GLY A 273 -2.76 -2.91 -18.65
CA GLY A 273 -3.75 -2.29 -17.79
C GLY A 273 -3.43 -0.82 -17.53
N THR A 274 -4.43 -0.09 -17.09
CA THR A 274 -4.34 1.33 -16.75
C THR A 274 -4.44 1.49 -15.24
N ILE A 275 -3.45 2.16 -14.63
CA ILE A 275 -3.49 2.50 -13.20
C ILE A 275 -4.48 3.64 -13.00
N ARG A 276 -5.41 3.45 -12.05
CA ARG A 276 -6.43 4.43 -11.67
C ARG A 276 -6.19 5.00 -10.28
N ILE A 277 -5.59 4.20 -9.40
CA ILE A 277 -5.32 4.58 -8.01
C ILE A 277 -3.89 4.18 -7.66
N ASN A 278 -3.10 5.16 -7.20
CA ASN A 278 -1.85 4.95 -6.46
C ASN A 278 -2.14 5.37 -5.02
N GLY A 279 -2.53 4.43 -4.19
CA GLY A 279 -3.04 4.71 -2.84
C GLY A 279 -2.22 4.04 -1.74
N GLU A 280 -2.46 4.45 -0.50
CA GLU A 280 -1.81 3.95 0.72
C GLU A 280 -1.77 2.42 0.83
N ASN A 281 -2.75 1.74 0.22
CA ASN A 281 -2.95 0.30 0.32
C ASN A 281 -2.56 -0.47 -0.94
N GLY A 282 -2.00 0.21 -1.96
CA GLY A 282 -1.56 -0.43 -3.18
C GLY A 282 -1.85 0.35 -4.45
N VAL A 283 -1.59 -0.32 -5.56
CA VAL A 283 -1.85 0.16 -6.92
C VAL A 283 -3.00 -0.64 -7.50
N TYR A 284 -4.01 0.07 -7.98
CA TYR A 284 -5.23 -0.49 -8.53
C TYR A 284 -5.57 0.13 -9.87
N GLY A 285 -6.20 -0.64 -10.72
CA GLY A 285 -6.55 -0.14 -12.03
C GLY A 285 -7.46 -1.06 -12.80
N THR A 286 -7.72 -0.69 -14.04
CA THR A 286 -8.58 -1.43 -14.97
C THR A 286 -7.75 -2.18 -15.99
N THR A 287 -8.25 -3.35 -16.41
CA THR A 287 -7.60 -4.20 -17.41
C THR A 287 -8.65 -4.93 -18.25
N ARG A 288 -8.26 -5.26 -19.49
CA ARG A 288 -9.00 -6.21 -20.34
C ARG A 288 -8.14 -7.43 -20.68
N THR A 289 -6.93 -7.49 -20.12
CA THR A 289 -6.01 -8.58 -20.32
C THR A 289 -6.40 -9.72 -19.40
N HIS A 290 -6.41 -10.93 -19.94
CA HIS A 290 -6.52 -12.15 -19.15
C HIS A 290 -5.14 -12.47 -18.55
N PHE A 291 -5.07 -12.57 -17.23
CA PHE A 291 -3.83 -12.89 -16.53
C PHE A 291 -3.73 -14.38 -16.23
N SER A 292 -2.55 -14.94 -16.45
CA SER A 292 -2.25 -16.30 -16.00
C SER A 292 -2.26 -16.35 -14.47
N GLY A 293 -3.08 -17.23 -13.89
CA GLY A 293 -3.22 -17.36 -12.45
C GLY A 293 -4.17 -18.48 -12.06
N GLN A 294 -4.50 -18.56 -10.79
CA GLN A 294 -5.43 -19.55 -10.26
C GLN A 294 -6.62 -18.86 -9.60
N LEU A 295 -7.83 -19.26 -10.00
CA LEU A 295 -9.05 -18.75 -9.36
C LEU A 295 -9.10 -19.23 -7.91
N ARG A 296 -9.13 -18.28 -6.96
CA ARG A 296 -9.17 -18.54 -5.52
C ARG A 296 -10.19 -17.66 -4.84
N GLU A 297 -10.72 -18.15 -3.74
CA GLU A 297 -11.55 -17.37 -2.82
C GLU A 297 -10.68 -16.40 -2.02
N ILE A 298 -11.22 -15.20 -1.75
CA ILE A 298 -10.63 -14.27 -0.78
C ILE A 298 -11.11 -14.65 0.61
N ALA A 299 -10.18 -14.81 1.55
CA ALA A 299 -10.51 -14.97 2.96
C ALA A 299 -11.04 -13.65 3.52
N PHE A 300 -12.06 -13.71 4.35
CA PHE A 300 -12.46 -12.54 5.12
C PHE A 300 -11.41 -12.23 6.19
N ALA A 301 -11.19 -10.95 6.48
CA ALA A 301 -10.13 -10.49 7.37
C ALA A 301 -10.15 -11.18 8.76
N GLN A 302 -11.35 -11.44 9.30
CA GLN A 302 -11.49 -12.12 10.59
C GLN A 302 -11.10 -13.61 10.56
N GLU A 303 -11.03 -14.26 9.40
CA GLU A 303 -10.65 -15.66 9.23
C GLU A 303 -9.13 -15.87 9.22
N VAL A 304 -8.37 -14.80 8.95
CA VAL A 304 -6.91 -14.87 8.87
C VAL A 304 -6.32 -15.07 10.26
N VAL A 305 -5.46 -16.08 10.42
CA VAL A 305 -4.87 -16.44 11.70
C VAL A 305 -3.34 -16.54 11.59
N THR A 306 -2.66 -16.52 12.72
CA THR A 306 -1.24 -16.86 12.81
C THR A 306 -1.04 -18.33 12.45
N GLY A 307 0.08 -18.64 11.79
CA GLY A 307 0.36 -20.03 11.41
C GLY A 307 1.00 -20.13 10.02
N PRO A 308 1.17 -21.37 9.51
CA PRO A 308 1.73 -21.62 8.20
C PRO A 308 0.90 -20.98 7.09
N ALA A 309 1.60 -20.46 6.08
CA ALA A 309 1.04 -19.88 4.87
C ALA A 309 2.07 -19.96 3.74
N GLU A 310 1.73 -19.52 2.57
CA GLU A 310 2.63 -19.39 1.44
C GLU A 310 2.52 -18.03 0.75
N ILE A 311 3.62 -17.59 0.14
CA ILE A 311 3.61 -16.48 -0.80
C ILE A 311 3.89 -16.99 -2.20
N TRP A 312 3.24 -16.40 -3.20
CA TRP A 312 3.59 -16.65 -4.59
C TRP A 312 4.40 -15.48 -5.10
N ALA A 313 5.64 -15.74 -5.46
CA ALA A 313 6.58 -14.72 -5.92
C ALA A 313 7.36 -15.21 -7.13
N THR A 314 7.68 -14.28 -8.02
CA THR A 314 8.56 -14.51 -9.15
C THR A 314 9.91 -13.87 -8.83
N ILE A 315 10.96 -14.67 -8.69
CA ILE A 315 12.33 -14.20 -8.42
C ILE A 315 13.25 -14.40 -9.64
N GLU A 316 12.74 -15.07 -10.68
CA GLU A 316 13.41 -15.31 -11.96
C GLU A 316 12.35 -15.59 -13.03
N GLY A 317 12.51 -14.98 -14.23
CA GLY A 317 11.58 -15.13 -15.34
C GLY A 317 10.22 -14.43 -15.08
N GLU A 318 9.14 -15.05 -15.56
CA GLU A 318 7.78 -14.49 -15.49
C GLU A 318 6.84 -15.31 -14.59
N ALA A 319 7.19 -16.56 -14.27
CA ALA A 319 6.30 -17.49 -13.60
C ALA A 319 6.49 -17.48 -12.07
N PRO A 320 5.41 -17.30 -11.29
CA PRO A 320 5.49 -17.35 -9.84
C PRO A 320 5.73 -18.77 -9.32
N ARG A 321 6.39 -18.86 -8.17
CA ARG A 321 6.53 -20.08 -7.38
C ARG A 321 5.97 -19.83 -5.97
N ALA A 322 5.45 -20.92 -5.38
CA ALA A 322 4.99 -20.89 -3.99
C ALA A 322 6.19 -21.08 -3.04
N TYR A 323 6.30 -20.20 -2.04
CA TYR A 323 7.32 -20.25 -0.99
C TYR A 323 6.66 -20.24 0.38
N ARG A 324 7.15 -21.06 1.28
CA ARG A 324 6.62 -21.20 2.64
C ARG A 324 6.94 -19.98 3.49
N ILE A 325 5.95 -19.53 4.22
CA ILE A 325 6.06 -18.47 5.21
C ILE A 325 5.31 -18.85 6.49
N GLN A 326 5.56 -18.08 7.54
CA GLN A 326 4.79 -18.07 8.77
C GLN A 326 4.12 -16.71 8.95
N ILE A 327 2.81 -16.67 9.16
CA ILE A 327 2.12 -15.47 9.65
C ILE A 327 2.37 -15.41 11.15
N GLU A 328 3.19 -14.45 11.61
CA GLU A 328 3.56 -14.30 13.02
C GLU A 328 2.55 -13.45 13.79
N ARG A 329 1.94 -12.48 13.13
CA ARG A 329 0.96 -11.57 13.75
C ARG A 329 -0.12 -11.17 12.76
N VAL A 330 -1.34 -11.07 13.26
CA VAL A 330 -2.51 -10.51 12.56
C VAL A 330 -3.08 -9.37 13.42
N SER A 331 -3.33 -8.21 12.82
CA SER A 331 -3.83 -7.03 13.53
C SER A 331 -4.73 -6.20 12.63
N ASP A 332 -5.84 -5.71 13.16
CA ASP A 332 -6.73 -4.79 12.48
C ASP A 332 -6.42 -3.31 12.81
N ALA A 333 -5.42 -3.05 13.69
CA ALA A 333 -5.11 -1.71 14.21
C ALA A 333 -4.50 -0.76 13.17
N ASP A 334 -3.73 -1.29 12.21
CA ASP A 334 -3.19 -0.51 11.09
C ASP A 334 -3.66 -1.15 9.78
N PRO A 335 -4.55 -0.51 9.02
CA PRO A 335 -5.10 -1.07 7.79
C PRO A 335 -4.06 -1.28 6.68
N ARG A 336 -2.85 -0.73 6.83
CA ARG A 336 -1.74 -0.87 5.86
C ARG A 336 -0.79 -2.01 6.22
N ARG A 337 -0.82 -2.50 7.48
CA ARG A 337 0.12 -3.49 8.04
C ARG A 337 -0.60 -4.52 8.89
N ASN A 338 -1.58 -5.17 8.29
CA ASN A 338 -2.42 -6.16 8.98
C ASN A 338 -1.65 -7.40 9.41
N LEU A 339 -0.64 -7.79 8.62
CA LEU A 339 0.13 -9.01 8.81
C LEU A 339 1.59 -8.71 9.09
N VAL A 340 2.20 -9.49 9.97
CA VAL A 340 3.65 -9.67 10.04
C VAL A 340 3.93 -11.10 9.62
N ILE A 341 4.78 -11.26 8.63
CA ILE A 341 5.15 -12.55 8.06
C ILE A 341 6.65 -12.80 8.21
N ARG A 342 7.01 -14.08 8.27
CA ARG A 342 8.40 -14.55 8.22
C ARG A 342 8.55 -15.56 7.10
N VAL A 343 9.55 -15.37 6.25
CA VAL A 343 9.96 -16.35 5.26
C VAL A 343 10.62 -17.54 5.97
N THR A 344 10.12 -18.75 5.67
CA THR A 344 10.63 -20.02 6.22
C THR A 344 11.13 -20.95 5.13
N ASP A 345 10.92 -20.58 3.86
CA ASP A 345 11.36 -21.37 2.73
C ASP A 345 12.88 -21.25 2.49
N PRO A 346 13.65 -22.36 2.60
CA PRO A 346 15.09 -22.29 2.44
C PRO A 346 15.55 -21.86 1.03
N SER A 347 14.77 -22.19 0.00
CA SER A 347 15.13 -21.84 -1.39
C SER A 347 15.02 -20.33 -1.61
N LEU A 348 13.95 -19.69 -1.10
CA LEU A 348 13.80 -18.26 -1.17
C LEU A 348 14.87 -17.53 -0.34
N LEU A 349 15.11 -18.01 0.90
CA LEU A 349 16.14 -17.42 1.77
C LEU A 349 17.54 -17.52 1.13
N SER A 350 17.87 -18.64 0.48
CA SER A 350 19.13 -18.82 -0.21
C SER A 350 19.27 -17.90 -1.44
N ALA A 351 18.18 -17.68 -2.18
CA ALA A 351 18.20 -16.91 -3.42
C ALA A 351 18.20 -15.39 -3.18
N THR A 352 17.40 -14.93 -2.22
CA THR A 352 17.10 -13.49 -2.03
C THR A 352 17.49 -12.94 -0.65
N GLY A 353 17.87 -13.80 0.29
CA GLY A 353 18.10 -13.40 1.70
C GLY A 353 16.81 -13.13 2.49
N GLY A 354 15.64 -13.19 1.84
CA GLY A 354 14.33 -12.90 2.42
C GLY A 354 13.41 -12.16 1.46
N ILE A 355 12.61 -11.24 1.99
CA ILE A 355 11.75 -10.35 1.20
C ILE A 355 12.61 -9.23 0.63
N VAL A 356 12.51 -8.98 -0.67
CA VAL A 356 13.27 -7.93 -1.38
C VAL A 356 12.32 -6.98 -2.13
N GLN A 357 12.81 -5.82 -2.51
CA GLN A 357 12.05 -4.87 -3.33
C GLN A 357 11.65 -5.53 -4.65
N GLY A 358 10.44 -5.25 -5.12
CA GLY A 358 9.82 -5.94 -6.26
C GLY A 358 8.92 -7.11 -5.85
N MET A 359 9.10 -7.72 -4.67
CA MET A 359 8.18 -8.73 -4.13
C MET A 359 6.91 -8.12 -3.51
N SER A 360 6.84 -6.80 -3.38
CA SER A 360 5.62 -6.11 -2.96
C SER A 360 4.46 -6.45 -3.89
N GLY A 361 3.33 -6.87 -3.34
CA GLY A 361 2.20 -7.41 -4.08
C GLY A 361 2.19 -8.95 -4.18
N SER A 362 3.25 -9.65 -3.79
CA SER A 362 3.23 -11.13 -3.77
C SER A 362 2.04 -11.64 -2.96
N PRO A 363 1.10 -12.40 -3.56
CA PRO A 363 -0.09 -12.88 -2.85
C PRO A 363 0.28 -13.84 -1.72
N ILE A 364 -0.40 -13.68 -0.59
CA ILE A 364 -0.29 -14.54 0.59
C ILE A 364 -1.49 -15.46 0.62
N LEU A 365 -1.26 -16.76 0.64
CA LEU A 365 -2.31 -17.77 0.71
C LEU A 365 -2.21 -18.54 2.04
N GLN A 366 -3.38 -18.77 2.64
CA GLN A 366 -3.54 -19.62 3.82
C GLN A 366 -4.75 -20.52 3.62
N ASN A 367 -4.60 -21.82 3.85
CA ASN A 367 -5.66 -22.81 3.67
C ASN A 367 -6.33 -22.75 2.28
N GLY A 368 -5.54 -22.47 1.22
CA GLY A 368 -6.00 -22.41 -0.17
C GLY A 368 -6.74 -21.13 -0.56
N ARG A 369 -6.89 -20.14 0.35
CA ARG A 369 -7.54 -18.85 0.12
C ARG A 369 -6.52 -17.71 0.07
N LEU A 370 -6.81 -16.69 -0.73
CA LEU A 370 -6.04 -15.46 -0.73
C LEU A 370 -6.35 -14.65 0.53
N VAL A 371 -5.37 -14.50 1.42
CA VAL A 371 -5.53 -13.76 2.69
C VAL A 371 -4.95 -12.36 2.63
N GLY A 372 -4.00 -12.11 1.73
CA GLY A 372 -3.35 -10.80 1.64
C GLY A 372 -2.27 -10.73 0.57
N ALA A 373 -1.47 -9.67 0.66
CA ALA A 373 -0.28 -9.48 -0.14
C ALA A 373 0.87 -8.96 0.70
N VAL A 374 2.10 -9.29 0.31
CA VAL A 374 3.33 -8.72 0.88
C VAL A 374 3.38 -7.23 0.55
N THR A 375 3.75 -6.40 1.51
CA THR A 375 3.88 -4.95 1.31
C THR A 375 5.34 -4.49 1.44
N HIS A 376 5.87 -4.49 2.64
CA HIS A 376 7.20 -3.96 2.93
C HIS A 376 8.06 -5.01 3.64
N VAL A 377 9.36 -4.99 3.36
CA VAL A 377 10.36 -5.74 4.12
C VAL A 377 10.71 -5.00 5.43
N LEU A 378 11.05 -5.74 6.48
CA LEU A 378 11.68 -5.16 7.65
C LEU A 378 13.19 -4.98 7.36
N VAL A 379 13.62 -3.73 7.21
CA VAL A 379 15.01 -3.39 6.77
C VAL A 379 16.08 -4.07 7.62
N ASN A 380 15.87 -4.18 8.94
CA ASN A 380 16.84 -4.80 9.86
C ASN A 380 16.73 -6.34 9.93
N ASP A 381 15.68 -6.94 9.34
CA ASP A 381 15.49 -8.38 9.28
C ASP A 381 14.73 -8.74 7.98
N PRO A 382 15.43 -8.91 6.84
CA PRO A 382 14.80 -9.18 5.56
C PRO A 382 14.01 -10.49 5.52
N THR A 383 14.23 -11.40 6.46
CA THR A 383 13.42 -12.62 6.57
C THR A 383 11.99 -12.34 6.99
N ARG A 384 11.69 -11.11 7.45
CA ARG A 384 10.38 -10.67 7.92
C ARG A 384 9.87 -9.49 7.10
N GLY A 385 8.55 -9.37 7.03
CA GLY A 385 7.89 -8.26 6.35
C GLY A 385 6.47 -8.04 6.82
N TYR A 386 5.86 -7.03 6.27
CA TYR A 386 4.45 -6.70 6.47
C TYR A 386 3.60 -7.22 5.32
N GLY A 387 2.32 -7.38 5.59
CA GLY A 387 1.31 -7.67 4.57
C GLY A 387 0.01 -6.94 4.87
N ILE A 388 -0.81 -6.80 3.83
CA ILE A 388 -2.14 -6.21 3.86
C ILE A 388 -3.19 -7.28 3.56
N PHE A 389 -4.40 -7.16 4.09
CA PHE A 389 -5.50 -8.07 3.78
C PHE A 389 -5.95 -7.95 2.31
N ALA A 390 -6.18 -9.09 1.68
CA ALA A 390 -6.73 -9.16 0.31
C ALA A 390 -8.11 -8.52 0.22
N GLN A 391 -8.91 -8.62 1.28
CA GLN A 391 -10.21 -7.98 1.37
C GLN A 391 -10.11 -6.45 1.24
N THR A 392 -9.14 -5.82 1.94
CA THR A 392 -8.87 -4.38 1.81
C THR A 392 -8.48 -4.02 0.38
N MET A 393 -7.62 -4.83 -0.24
CA MET A 393 -7.21 -4.61 -1.63
C MET A 393 -8.39 -4.73 -2.60
N LEU A 394 -9.28 -5.69 -2.41
CA LEU A 394 -10.48 -5.84 -3.26
C LEU A 394 -11.43 -4.64 -3.14
N GLU A 395 -11.63 -4.13 -1.92
CA GLU A 395 -12.47 -2.94 -1.71
C GLU A 395 -11.88 -1.73 -2.46
N GLN A 396 -10.56 -1.54 -2.44
CA GLN A 396 -9.88 -0.48 -3.19
C GLN A 396 -9.92 -0.71 -4.71
N ALA A 397 -9.75 -1.95 -5.17
CA ALA A 397 -9.84 -2.28 -6.58
C ALA A 397 -11.24 -1.98 -7.16
N LYS A 398 -12.31 -2.22 -6.41
CA LYS A 398 -13.67 -1.85 -6.79
C LYS A 398 -13.85 -0.33 -6.95
N ASN A 399 -13.20 0.47 -6.09
CA ASN A 399 -13.24 1.93 -6.21
C ASN A 399 -12.56 2.43 -7.50
N ALA A 400 -11.60 1.67 -8.06
CA ALA A 400 -10.93 2.03 -9.31
C ALA A 400 -11.86 2.01 -10.53
N VAL A 401 -12.98 1.27 -10.48
CA VAL A 401 -14.00 1.25 -11.52
C VAL A 401 -15.03 2.37 -11.32
N GLN A 402 -15.33 2.73 -10.08
CA GLN A 402 -16.37 3.72 -9.76
C GLN A 402 -15.91 5.17 -10.01
N ASN A 403 -14.60 5.40 -10.00
CA ASN A 403 -13.99 6.74 -10.15
C ASN A 403 -13.32 6.94 -11.53
N GLY A 404 -13.59 6.05 -12.49
CA GLY A 404 -13.01 6.04 -13.87
C GLY A 404 -14.05 6.45 -14.95
#